data_ad218d4afb9542d3b0a6a288c4724ec6
#
_entry.id   ad218d4afb9542d3b0a6a288c4724ec6
#
_cell.length_a   1.000
_cell.length_b   1.000
_cell.length_c   1.000
_cell.angle_alpha   90.00
_cell.angle_beta   90.00
_cell.angle_gamma   90.00
#
_symmetry.space_group_name_H-M   'P 1'
#
loop_
_entity.id
_entity.type
_entity.pdbx_description
1 polymer ?
#
loop_
_entity_poly.entity_id
_entity_poly.type
_entity_poly.pdbx_seq_one_letter_code
_entity_poly.pdbx_strand_id
1 'polypeptide(L)'
;MYLDKYKLEGRVAVVTGGGRAIGLACVQALAEAGARVVIADHDPAIAAEGQAEMRHAGHSVEVMEMDVTKPAQVTLAAAELAKRLGGVDILVNNAGIARSDTPAEKVADEHWLNVLDVNLNGVFWCCRAFGGQMLARGKGSIVNVGSMSGFIVNRPQPQSYYNASKAAVHHLTRSLAAEWGARGVRVNAVAPTYIDTPLNRFGMENPEMFKYWIDGTPMRRMGTVEEIGSVVLFLASDAASLLTGTIVLADGGYTCW
;
A
#
# COMPACT_ATOMS: atom_id res chain seq x y z
N MET A 1 27.16 -0.27 5.45
CA MET A 1 27.39 -0.66 4.04
C MET A 1 26.09 -0.97 3.32
N TYR A 2 25.95 -2.06 2.50
CA TYR A 2 24.68 -2.27 1.77
C TYR A 2 23.50 -2.59 2.69
N LEU A 3 23.68 -3.46 3.69
CA LEU A 3 22.61 -3.79 4.64
C LEU A 3 22.23 -2.61 5.53
N ASP A 4 23.14 -1.69 5.83
CA ASP A 4 22.83 -0.50 6.61
C ASP A 4 21.84 0.43 5.90
N LYS A 5 21.74 0.36 4.57
CA LYS A 5 20.77 1.14 3.80
C LYS A 5 19.31 0.72 4.04
N TYR A 6 19.09 -0.47 4.61
CA TYR A 6 17.76 -0.94 4.98
C TYR A 6 17.33 -0.54 6.39
N LYS A 7 18.27 -0.05 7.22
CA LYS A 7 17.97 0.39 8.58
C LYS A 7 17.13 1.66 8.58
N LEU A 8 16.13 1.67 9.45
CA LEU A 8 15.15 2.75 9.55
C LEU A 8 15.10 3.36 10.95
N GLU A 9 16.15 3.15 11.76
CA GLU A 9 16.24 3.74 13.11
C GLU A 9 16.05 5.26 13.06
N GLY A 10 15.22 5.77 13.96
CA GLY A 10 14.88 7.18 14.05
C GLY A 10 13.89 7.67 12.99
N ARG A 11 13.38 6.83 12.10
CA ARG A 11 12.33 7.17 11.14
C ARG A 11 10.95 6.83 11.65
N VAL A 12 9.99 7.66 11.30
CA VAL A 12 8.56 7.45 11.57
C VAL A 12 7.88 6.98 10.29
N ALA A 13 7.17 5.85 10.38
CA ALA A 13 6.40 5.28 9.26
C ALA A 13 4.91 5.24 9.59
N VAL A 14 4.06 5.55 8.61
CA VAL A 14 2.60 5.38 8.67
C VAL A 14 2.19 4.38 7.60
N VAL A 15 1.38 3.39 7.99
CA VAL A 15 0.81 2.39 7.06
C VAL A 15 -0.70 2.47 7.12
N THR A 16 -1.35 2.87 6.02
CA THR A 16 -2.82 2.90 5.94
C THR A 16 -3.39 1.50 5.68
N GLY A 17 -4.50 1.15 6.35
CA GLY A 17 -4.98 -0.23 6.34
C GLY A 17 -3.94 -1.21 6.90
N GLY A 18 -3.19 -0.76 7.92
CA GLY A 18 -2.04 -1.47 8.47
C GLY A 18 -2.38 -2.59 9.45
N GLY A 19 -3.66 -2.78 9.80
CA GLY A 19 -4.05 -3.69 10.86
C GLY A 19 -4.09 -5.17 10.46
N ARG A 20 -4.00 -5.51 9.16
CA ARG A 20 -4.04 -6.90 8.68
C ARG A 20 -3.38 -7.10 7.32
N ALA A 21 -3.19 -8.38 6.95
CA ALA A 21 -2.75 -8.84 5.63
C ALA A 21 -1.50 -8.07 5.12
N ILE A 22 -1.49 -7.59 3.87
CA ILE A 22 -0.34 -6.87 3.28
C ILE A 22 0.05 -5.66 4.14
N GLY A 23 -0.94 -4.91 4.68
CA GLY A 23 -0.66 -3.76 5.53
C GLY A 23 0.13 -4.15 6.78
N LEU A 24 -0.27 -5.21 7.46
CA LEU A 24 0.40 -5.69 8.67
C LEU A 24 1.81 -6.23 8.36
N ALA A 25 1.98 -6.93 7.25
CA ALA A 25 3.31 -7.36 6.81
C ALA A 25 4.24 -6.16 6.51
N CYS A 26 3.69 -5.08 5.92
CA CYS A 26 4.45 -3.84 5.77
C CYS A 26 4.82 -3.20 7.12
N VAL A 27 3.89 -3.20 8.09
CA VAL A 27 4.14 -2.72 9.46
C VAL A 27 5.28 -3.52 10.09
N GLN A 28 5.22 -4.84 10.00
CA GLN A 28 6.25 -5.73 10.54
C GLN A 28 7.61 -5.46 9.90
N ALA A 29 7.69 -5.47 8.58
CA ALA A 29 8.95 -5.26 7.86
C ALA A 29 9.62 -3.91 8.20
N LEU A 30 8.82 -2.84 8.34
CA LEU A 30 9.33 -1.53 8.73
C LEU A 30 9.76 -1.47 10.22
N ALA A 31 9.02 -2.15 11.10
CA ALA A 31 9.35 -2.23 12.53
C ALA A 31 10.64 -3.05 12.76
N GLU A 32 10.79 -4.20 12.08
CA GLU A 32 12.02 -5.01 12.11
C GLU A 32 13.26 -4.21 11.64
N ALA A 33 13.07 -3.30 10.68
CA ALA A 33 14.13 -2.41 10.22
C ALA A 33 14.41 -1.23 11.18
N GLY A 34 13.70 -1.12 12.30
CA GLY A 34 13.93 -0.12 13.34
C GLY A 34 13.06 1.14 13.23
N ALA A 35 12.08 1.21 12.34
CA ALA A 35 11.17 2.35 12.27
C ALA A 35 10.17 2.37 13.45
N ARG A 36 9.80 3.56 13.89
CA ARG A 36 8.62 3.77 14.72
C ARG A 36 7.39 3.75 13.82
N VAL A 37 6.57 2.70 13.91
CA VAL A 37 5.46 2.48 12.98
C VAL A 37 4.12 2.81 13.61
N VAL A 38 3.27 3.51 12.84
CA VAL A 38 1.87 3.82 13.16
C VAL A 38 0.97 3.04 12.20
N ILE A 39 0.14 2.17 12.74
CA ILE A 39 -0.98 1.54 12.03
C ILE A 39 -2.10 2.58 11.92
N ALA A 40 -2.42 3.02 10.72
CA ALA A 40 -3.55 3.89 10.46
C ALA A 40 -4.67 3.07 9.82
N ASP A 41 -5.77 2.87 10.52
CA ASP A 41 -6.91 2.08 10.02
C ASP A 41 -8.23 2.78 10.35
N HIS A 42 -9.25 2.58 9.53
CA HIS A 42 -10.59 3.14 9.77
C HIS A 42 -11.38 2.29 10.78
N ASP A 43 -10.98 1.04 10.97
CA ASP A 43 -11.57 0.11 11.93
C ASP A 43 -10.64 -0.03 13.14
N PRO A 44 -11.02 0.53 14.31
CA PRO A 44 -10.21 0.46 15.51
C PRO A 44 -10.00 -0.96 16.04
N ALA A 45 -10.93 -1.89 15.78
CA ALA A 45 -10.77 -3.28 16.18
C ALA A 45 -9.67 -3.97 15.37
N ILE A 46 -9.68 -3.80 14.04
CA ILE A 46 -8.63 -4.32 13.15
C ILE A 46 -7.26 -3.71 13.51
N ALA A 47 -7.21 -2.41 13.80
CA ALA A 47 -5.97 -1.75 14.23
C ALA A 47 -5.43 -2.34 15.54
N ALA A 48 -6.31 -2.60 16.52
CA ALA A 48 -5.95 -3.18 17.81
C ALA A 48 -5.49 -4.64 17.69
N GLU A 49 -6.12 -5.43 16.82
CA GLU A 49 -5.70 -6.81 16.51
C GLU A 49 -4.29 -6.81 15.91
N GLY A 50 -4.05 -5.99 14.90
CA GLY A 50 -2.71 -5.85 14.30
C GLY A 50 -1.65 -5.37 15.29
N GLN A 51 -1.98 -4.42 16.17
CA GLN A 51 -1.08 -4.00 17.24
C GLN A 51 -0.75 -5.13 18.21
N ALA A 52 -1.74 -5.96 18.58
CA ALA A 52 -1.54 -7.11 19.45
C ALA A 52 -0.64 -8.16 18.78
N GLU A 53 -0.82 -8.43 17.50
CA GLU A 53 0.03 -9.34 16.73
C GLU A 53 1.48 -8.84 16.68
N MET A 54 1.69 -7.55 16.42
CA MET A 54 3.02 -6.95 16.46
C MET A 54 3.68 -7.05 17.83
N ARG A 55 2.90 -6.86 18.91
CA ARG A 55 3.41 -7.02 20.28
C ARG A 55 3.85 -8.46 20.55
N HIS A 56 3.10 -9.46 20.09
CA HIS A 56 3.51 -10.88 20.18
C HIS A 56 4.78 -11.17 19.42
N ALA A 57 4.98 -10.53 18.27
CA ALA A 57 6.22 -10.60 17.50
C ALA A 57 7.39 -9.79 18.10
N GLY A 58 7.20 -9.13 19.24
CA GLY A 58 8.24 -8.36 19.93
C GLY A 58 8.40 -6.92 19.46
N HIS A 59 7.47 -6.40 18.68
CA HIS A 59 7.52 -5.04 18.15
C HIS A 59 6.48 -4.13 18.81
N SER A 60 6.90 -2.91 19.13
CA SER A 60 6.00 -1.86 19.64
C SER A 60 5.57 -0.96 18.49
N VAL A 61 4.27 -0.95 18.19
CA VAL A 61 3.68 -0.09 17.18
C VAL A 61 2.52 0.72 17.77
N GLU A 62 2.26 1.88 17.18
CA GLU A 62 1.14 2.74 17.57
C GLU A 62 -0.05 2.51 16.66
N VAL A 63 -1.24 2.88 17.12
CA VAL A 63 -2.46 2.85 16.31
C VAL A 63 -3.06 4.25 16.21
N MET A 64 -3.68 4.53 15.06
CA MET A 64 -4.42 5.76 14.79
C MET A 64 -5.66 5.43 13.98
N GLU A 65 -6.82 5.82 14.48
CA GLU A 65 -8.05 5.74 13.70
C GLU A 65 -8.02 6.78 12.58
N MET A 66 -8.09 6.32 11.33
CA MET A 66 -8.05 7.20 10.16
C MET A 66 -8.77 6.58 8.96
N ASP A 67 -9.87 7.20 8.55
CA ASP A 67 -10.56 6.89 7.31
C ASP A 67 -9.94 7.68 6.15
N VAL A 68 -9.29 6.99 5.22
CA VAL A 68 -8.63 7.61 4.06
C VAL A 68 -9.61 8.32 3.12
N THR A 69 -10.91 7.99 3.16
CA THR A 69 -11.95 8.68 2.37
C THR A 69 -12.36 10.03 2.95
N LYS A 70 -11.86 10.39 4.13
CA LYS A 70 -12.19 11.64 4.85
C LYS A 70 -10.97 12.58 4.84
N PRO A 71 -10.83 13.47 3.85
CA PRO A 71 -9.63 14.31 3.70
C PRO A 71 -9.34 15.21 4.91
N ALA A 72 -10.35 15.66 5.63
CA ALA A 72 -10.18 16.43 6.85
C ALA A 72 -9.55 15.59 7.98
N GLN A 73 -10.00 14.33 8.16
CA GLN A 73 -9.46 13.42 9.14
C GLN A 73 -8.00 13.07 8.82
N VAL A 74 -7.69 12.80 7.55
CA VAL A 74 -6.31 12.56 7.09
C VAL A 74 -5.39 13.75 7.39
N THR A 75 -5.88 14.98 7.14
CA THR A 75 -5.10 16.21 7.42
C THR A 75 -4.84 16.38 8.92
N LEU A 76 -5.86 16.14 9.77
CA LEU A 76 -5.71 16.21 11.22
C LEU A 76 -4.76 15.15 11.75
N ALA A 77 -4.88 13.91 11.28
CA ALA A 77 -3.97 12.81 11.63
C ALA A 77 -2.52 13.14 11.29
N ALA A 78 -2.27 13.65 10.09
CA ALA A 78 -0.94 14.06 9.68
C ALA A 78 -0.38 15.16 10.58
N ALA A 79 -1.18 16.19 10.91
CA ALA A 79 -0.77 17.28 11.79
C ALA A 79 -0.48 16.81 13.23
N GLU A 80 -1.30 15.91 13.77
CA GLU A 80 -1.10 15.30 15.08
C GLU A 80 0.23 14.53 15.13
N LEU A 81 0.47 13.64 14.15
CA LEU A 81 1.70 12.87 14.08
C LEU A 81 2.94 13.77 13.91
N ALA A 82 2.84 14.84 13.13
CA ALA A 82 3.92 15.80 13.01
C ALA A 82 4.27 16.48 14.35
N LYS A 83 3.23 16.90 15.10
CA LYS A 83 3.42 17.52 16.43
C LYS A 83 4.00 16.53 17.44
N ARG A 84 3.54 15.30 17.44
CA ARG A 84 3.87 14.29 18.47
C ARG A 84 5.18 13.55 18.19
N LEU A 85 5.49 13.31 16.90
CA LEU A 85 6.63 12.48 16.47
C LEU A 85 7.71 13.27 15.71
N GLY A 86 7.54 14.57 15.51
CA GLY A 86 8.47 15.40 14.73
C GLY A 86 8.32 15.27 13.22
N GLY A 87 7.33 14.52 12.74
CA GLY A 87 6.99 14.30 11.34
C GLY A 87 7.04 12.84 10.92
N VAL A 88 6.49 12.56 9.75
CA VAL A 88 6.44 11.23 9.14
C VAL A 88 7.46 11.16 8.00
N ASP A 89 8.37 10.18 8.04
CA ASP A 89 9.44 10.00 7.04
C ASP A 89 9.02 9.02 5.93
N ILE A 90 8.14 8.06 6.27
CA ILE A 90 7.68 7.01 5.37
C ILE A 90 6.16 6.94 5.43
N LEU A 91 5.52 6.96 4.25
CA LEU A 91 4.08 6.71 4.10
C LEU A 91 3.88 5.48 3.21
N VAL A 92 3.14 4.48 3.71
CA VAL A 92 2.67 3.35 2.90
C VAL A 92 1.18 3.48 2.71
N ASN A 93 0.75 3.79 1.50
CA ASN A 93 -0.65 3.82 1.11
C ASN A 93 -1.09 2.41 0.71
N ASN A 94 -1.56 1.64 1.70
CA ASN A 94 -1.99 0.26 1.50
C ASN A 94 -3.53 0.10 1.58
N ALA A 95 -4.24 0.97 2.27
CA ALA A 95 -5.71 0.90 2.35
C ALA A 95 -6.34 0.76 0.96
N GLY A 96 -7.18 -0.25 0.78
CA GLY A 96 -7.79 -0.56 -0.51
C GLY A 96 -8.84 -1.64 -0.43
N ILE A 97 -9.77 -1.59 -1.40
CA ILE A 97 -10.84 -2.57 -1.58
C ILE A 97 -10.89 -3.03 -3.03
N ALA A 98 -11.32 -4.28 -3.26
CA ALA A 98 -11.48 -4.81 -4.62
C ALA A 98 -12.95 -4.96 -5.00
N ARG A 99 -13.76 -5.70 -4.22
CA ARG A 99 -15.16 -6.04 -4.53
C ARG A 99 -15.31 -6.55 -5.96
N SER A 100 -14.50 -7.55 -6.33
CA SER A 100 -14.41 -8.10 -7.69
C SER A 100 -15.67 -8.87 -8.12
N ASP A 101 -15.73 -9.27 -9.42
CA ASP A 101 -16.72 -10.13 -10.03
C ASP A 101 -18.09 -9.45 -10.31
N THR A 102 -18.04 -8.17 -10.74
CA THR A 102 -19.23 -7.49 -11.25
C THR A 102 -18.97 -6.96 -12.67
N PRO A 103 -19.69 -7.41 -13.69
CA PRO A 103 -19.61 -6.88 -15.06
C PRO A 103 -19.87 -5.37 -15.10
N ALA A 104 -19.14 -4.65 -15.97
CA ALA A 104 -19.14 -3.19 -15.97
C ALA A 104 -20.53 -2.56 -16.13
N GLU A 105 -21.38 -3.16 -16.98
CA GLU A 105 -22.76 -2.71 -17.22
C GLU A 105 -23.72 -2.95 -16.05
N LYS A 106 -23.27 -3.67 -15.00
CA LYS A 106 -24.04 -3.98 -13.78
C LYS A 106 -23.47 -3.32 -12.54
N VAL A 107 -22.36 -2.59 -12.68
CA VAL A 107 -21.75 -1.89 -11.53
C VAL A 107 -22.65 -0.72 -11.14
N ALA A 108 -23.10 -0.72 -9.89
CA ALA A 108 -23.82 0.43 -9.32
C ALA A 108 -22.89 1.63 -9.15
N ASP A 109 -23.44 2.87 -9.28
CA ASP A 109 -22.66 4.10 -9.14
C ASP A 109 -21.95 4.17 -7.80
N GLU A 110 -22.62 3.76 -6.71
CA GLU A 110 -22.05 3.76 -5.37
C GLU A 110 -20.88 2.78 -5.25
N HIS A 111 -20.94 1.64 -5.95
CA HIS A 111 -19.83 0.68 -5.98
C HIS A 111 -18.61 1.28 -6.67
N TRP A 112 -18.81 1.87 -7.85
CA TRP A 112 -17.76 2.57 -8.60
C TRP A 112 -17.13 3.68 -7.76
N LEU A 113 -17.95 4.58 -7.21
CA LEU A 113 -17.50 5.72 -6.42
C LEU A 113 -16.75 5.26 -5.16
N ASN A 114 -17.26 4.25 -4.45
CA ASN A 114 -16.61 3.74 -3.23
C ASN A 114 -15.22 3.15 -3.52
N VAL A 115 -15.08 2.39 -4.63
CA VAL A 115 -13.76 1.85 -5.00
C VAL A 115 -12.77 2.96 -5.35
N LEU A 116 -13.20 3.98 -6.10
CA LEU A 116 -12.34 5.12 -6.42
C LEU A 116 -12.03 5.95 -5.17
N ASP A 117 -12.98 6.12 -4.27
CA ASP A 117 -12.80 6.92 -3.05
C ASP A 117 -11.72 6.33 -2.15
N VAL A 118 -11.77 5.01 -1.92
CA VAL A 118 -10.76 4.34 -1.11
C VAL A 118 -9.43 4.23 -1.87
N ASN A 119 -9.45 3.66 -3.09
CA ASN A 119 -8.23 3.23 -3.76
C ASN A 119 -7.45 4.36 -4.42
N LEU A 120 -8.10 5.45 -4.80
CA LEU A 120 -7.48 6.58 -5.52
C LEU A 120 -7.52 7.88 -4.71
N ASN A 121 -8.72 8.34 -4.35
CA ASN A 121 -8.86 9.59 -3.61
C ASN A 121 -8.16 9.50 -2.25
N GLY A 122 -8.33 8.39 -1.52
CA GLY A 122 -7.66 8.14 -0.26
C GLY A 122 -6.14 8.16 -0.37
N VAL A 123 -5.59 7.54 -1.41
CA VAL A 123 -4.14 7.62 -1.69
C VAL A 123 -3.71 9.06 -1.93
N PHE A 124 -4.46 9.83 -2.73
CA PHE A 124 -4.14 11.23 -3.00
C PHE A 124 -4.23 12.10 -1.73
N TRP A 125 -5.27 11.92 -0.90
CA TRP A 125 -5.41 12.68 0.35
C TRP A 125 -4.25 12.42 1.31
N CYS A 126 -3.84 11.16 1.45
CA CYS A 126 -2.69 10.79 2.27
C CYS A 126 -1.38 11.35 1.69
N CYS A 127 -1.14 11.20 0.38
CA CYS A 127 0.02 11.79 -0.28
C CYS A 127 0.07 13.30 -0.06
N ARG A 128 -1.04 14.01 -0.22
CA ARG A 128 -1.12 15.46 -0.04
C ARG A 128 -0.79 15.88 1.40
N ALA A 129 -1.38 15.22 2.39
CA ALA A 129 -1.22 15.62 3.79
C ALA A 129 0.18 15.27 4.34
N PHE A 130 0.60 14.01 4.22
CA PHE A 130 1.91 13.55 4.70
C PHE A 130 3.05 14.02 3.79
N GLY A 131 2.86 13.96 2.47
CA GLY A 131 3.85 14.43 1.50
C GLY A 131 4.12 15.93 1.62
N GLY A 132 3.11 16.74 1.92
CA GLY A 132 3.29 18.17 2.20
C GLY A 132 4.26 18.42 3.36
N GLN A 133 4.19 17.63 4.42
CA GLN A 133 5.13 17.70 5.55
C GLN A 133 6.52 17.21 5.18
N MET A 134 6.62 16.13 4.38
CA MET A 134 7.91 15.64 3.87
C MET A 134 8.58 16.69 3.00
N LEU A 135 7.84 17.36 2.13
CA LEU A 135 8.34 18.45 1.28
C LEU A 135 8.84 19.64 2.08
N ALA A 136 8.15 20.03 3.17
CA ALA A 136 8.59 21.10 4.06
C ALA A 136 9.91 20.76 4.77
N ARG A 137 10.21 19.47 4.99
CA ARG A 137 11.45 18.98 5.60
C ARG A 137 12.53 18.60 4.57
N GLY A 138 12.21 18.60 3.27
CA GLY A 138 13.11 18.24 2.19
C GLY A 138 13.48 16.75 2.16
N LYS A 139 12.71 15.86 2.79
CA LYS A 139 12.96 14.42 2.83
C LYS A 139 11.69 13.60 3.06
N GLY A 140 11.59 12.46 2.39
CA GLY A 140 10.49 11.50 2.59
C GLY A 140 10.49 10.38 1.57
N SER A 141 9.79 9.29 1.91
CA SER A 141 9.54 8.17 1.02
C SER A 141 8.07 7.76 1.08
N ILE A 142 7.41 7.73 -0.06
CA ILE A 142 6.02 7.28 -0.20
C ILE A 142 6.02 6.01 -1.04
N VAL A 143 5.35 4.96 -0.53
CA VAL A 143 5.14 3.70 -1.23
C VAL A 143 3.64 3.46 -1.37
N ASN A 144 3.15 3.44 -2.61
CA ASN A 144 1.76 3.15 -2.90
C ASN A 144 1.58 1.65 -3.21
N VAL A 145 0.57 1.01 -2.62
CA VAL A 145 0.21 -0.36 -2.99
C VAL A 145 -0.73 -0.30 -4.20
N GLY A 146 -0.12 -0.48 -5.37
CA GLY A 146 -0.81 -0.63 -6.64
C GLY A 146 -1.42 -2.02 -6.82
N SER A 147 -1.31 -2.56 -8.02
CA SER A 147 -1.65 -3.94 -8.40
C SER A 147 -1.15 -4.21 -9.82
N MET A 148 -0.87 -5.47 -10.16
CA MET A 148 -0.71 -5.87 -11.56
C MET A 148 -1.91 -5.47 -12.42
N SER A 149 -3.10 -5.39 -11.80
CA SER A 149 -4.36 -4.94 -12.43
C SER A 149 -4.32 -3.52 -12.98
N GLY A 150 -3.34 -2.72 -12.59
CA GLY A 150 -3.08 -1.41 -13.20
C GLY A 150 -2.30 -1.48 -14.51
N PHE A 151 -1.76 -2.66 -14.88
CA PHE A 151 -1.05 -2.91 -16.13
C PHE A 151 -1.82 -3.82 -17.08
N ILE A 152 -2.58 -4.77 -16.53
CA ILE A 152 -3.31 -5.78 -17.29
C ILE A 152 -4.80 -5.81 -16.91
N VAL A 153 -5.59 -6.49 -17.71
CA VAL A 153 -6.98 -6.81 -17.38
C VAL A 153 -7.04 -8.22 -16.80
N ASN A 154 -7.57 -8.32 -15.60
CA ASN A 154 -7.72 -9.60 -14.90
C ASN A 154 -8.74 -10.52 -15.60
N ARG A 155 -8.49 -11.81 -15.53
CA ARG A 155 -9.38 -12.88 -15.97
C ARG A 155 -9.40 -14.00 -14.94
N PRO A 156 -10.50 -14.73 -14.74
CA PRO A 156 -11.79 -14.59 -15.48
C PRO A 156 -12.71 -13.49 -14.93
N GLN A 157 -12.45 -12.96 -13.72
CA GLN A 157 -13.34 -12.03 -13.03
C GLN A 157 -13.36 -10.64 -13.68
N PRO A 158 -14.55 -10.06 -13.96
CA PRO A 158 -14.70 -8.67 -14.35
C PRO A 158 -14.52 -7.74 -13.14
N GLN A 159 -13.67 -6.70 -13.28
CA GLN A 159 -13.37 -5.74 -12.21
C GLN A 159 -12.84 -4.41 -12.76
N SER A 160 -13.49 -3.86 -13.80
CA SER A 160 -13.04 -2.64 -14.49
C SER A 160 -12.78 -1.45 -13.56
N TYR A 161 -13.63 -1.25 -12.54
CA TYR A 161 -13.51 -0.21 -11.51
C TYR A 161 -12.22 -0.36 -10.69
N TYR A 162 -11.85 -1.58 -10.32
CA TYR A 162 -10.60 -1.84 -9.60
C TYR A 162 -9.39 -1.60 -10.50
N ASN A 163 -9.41 -2.14 -11.72
CA ASN A 163 -8.33 -1.96 -12.69
C ASN A 163 -8.09 -0.48 -12.98
N ALA A 164 -9.16 0.29 -13.21
CA ALA A 164 -9.09 1.73 -13.42
C ALA A 164 -8.48 2.46 -12.21
N SER A 165 -8.91 2.12 -10.98
CA SER A 165 -8.37 2.72 -9.76
C SER A 165 -6.88 2.46 -9.60
N LYS A 166 -6.41 1.24 -9.87
CA LYS A 166 -5.00 0.86 -9.72
C LYS A 166 -4.11 1.42 -10.84
N ALA A 167 -4.63 1.52 -12.07
CA ALA A 167 -3.95 2.23 -13.15
C ALA A 167 -3.77 3.73 -12.82
N ALA A 168 -4.80 4.36 -12.25
CA ALA A 168 -4.73 5.74 -11.80
C ALA A 168 -3.69 5.94 -10.67
N VAL A 169 -3.60 5.03 -9.70
CA VAL A 169 -2.56 5.05 -8.65
C VAL A 169 -1.15 4.95 -9.24
N HIS A 170 -0.94 4.11 -10.26
CA HIS A 170 0.35 4.02 -10.96
C HIS A 170 0.73 5.35 -11.60
N HIS A 171 -0.21 6.00 -12.29
CA HIS A 171 0.08 7.28 -12.93
C HIS A 171 0.24 8.41 -11.92
N LEU A 172 -0.57 8.44 -10.86
CA LEU A 172 -0.42 9.36 -9.73
C LEU A 172 0.98 9.23 -9.08
N THR A 173 1.47 8.00 -8.90
CA THR A 173 2.82 7.74 -8.40
C THR A 173 3.88 8.43 -9.25
N ARG A 174 3.80 8.32 -10.57
CA ARG A 174 4.73 8.98 -11.50
C ARG A 174 4.62 10.51 -11.47
N SER A 175 3.39 11.02 -11.43
CA SER A 175 3.13 12.47 -11.38
C SER A 175 3.74 13.10 -10.14
N LEU A 176 3.45 12.53 -8.96
CA LEU A 176 3.99 13.03 -7.68
C LEU A 176 5.51 12.87 -7.59
N ALA A 177 6.08 11.79 -8.14
CA ALA A 177 7.53 11.59 -8.22
C ALA A 177 8.20 12.69 -9.04
N ALA A 178 7.63 13.06 -10.18
CA ALA A 178 8.13 14.13 -11.04
C ALA A 178 8.05 15.50 -10.36
N GLU A 179 6.96 15.79 -9.65
CA GLU A 179 6.75 17.06 -8.95
C GLU A 179 7.66 17.22 -7.71
N TRP A 180 7.94 16.11 -7.01
CA TRP A 180 8.51 16.12 -5.66
C TRP A 180 9.95 15.65 -5.58
N GLY A 181 10.46 14.98 -6.62
CA GLY A 181 11.82 14.40 -6.62
C GLY A 181 12.92 15.43 -6.35
N ALA A 182 12.88 16.58 -7.03
CA ALA A 182 13.84 17.67 -6.81
C ALA A 182 13.73 18.32 -5.41
N ARG A 183 12.66 18.02 -4.69
CA ARG A 183 12.36 18.54 -3.34
C ARG A 183 12.61 17.50 -2.25
N GLY A 184 13.31 16.39 -2.58
CA GLY A 184 13.77 15.37 -1.65
C GLY A 184 12.72 14.33 -1.24
N VAL A 185 11.59 14.22 -1.93
CA VAL A 185 10.55 13.20 -1.65
C VAL A 185 10.49 12.21 -2.79
N ARG A 186 10.70 10.92 -2.48
CA ARG A 186 10.54 9.82 -3.43
C ARG A 186 9.12 9.27 -3.35
N VAL A 187 8.54 8.94 -4.49
CA VAL A 187 7.22 8.31 -4.57
C VAL A 187 7.30 7.12 -5.52
N ASN A 188 7.06 5.92 -4.99
CA ASN A 188 7.11 4.67 -5.75
C ASN A 188 5.86 3.84 -5.48
N ALA A 189 5.66 2.76 -6.22
CA ALA A 189 4.61 1.79 -5.97
C ALA A 189 5.14 0.35 -6.04
N VAL A 190 4.52 -0.54 -5.27
CA VAL A 190 4.57 -1.98 -5.50
C VAL A 190 3.27 -2.40 -6.18
N ALA A 191 3.35 -3.31 -7.13
CA ALA A 191 2.20 -3.83 -7.88
C ALA A 191 2.11 -5.36 -7.68
N PRO A 192 1.39 -5.81 -6.62
CA PRO A 192 1.21 -7.23 -6.34
C PRO A 192 0.33 -7.93 -7.36
N THR A 193 0.53 -9.24 -7.51
CA THR A 193 -0.40 -10.22 -8.11
C THR A 193 -1.44 -10.67 -7.08
N TYR A 194 -1.96 -11.89 -7.25
CA TYR A 194 -2.82 -12.57 -6.29
C TYR A 194 -1.99 -12.98 -5.06
N ILE A 195 -2.26 -12.34 -3.94
CA ILE A 195 -1.61 -12.60 -2.65
C ILE A 195 -2.60 -13.34 -1.76
N ASP A 196 -2.12 -14.32 -0.99
CA ASP A 196 -2.94 -15.06 -0.03
C ASP A 196 -3.40 -14.12 1.08
N THR A 197 -4.63 -13.63 0.93
CA THR A 197 -5.26 -12.66 1.83
C THR A 197 -6.77 -12.85 1.83
N PRO A 198 -7.48 -12.36 2.85
CA PRO A 198 -8.94 -12.35 2.86
C PRO A 198 -9.58 -11.70 1.64
N LEU A 199 -8.90 -10.71 1.02
CA LEU A 199 -9.37 -10.03 -0.19
C LEU A 199 -9.53 -10.99 -1.38
N ASN A 200 -8.68 -12.01 -1.48
CA ASN A 200 -8.66 -12.96 -2.59
C ASN A 200 -9.39 -14.28 -2.28
N ARG A 201 -9.96 -14.43 -1.07
CA ARG A 201 -10.60 -15.68 -0.64
C ARG A 201 -11.70 -16.16 -1.58
N PHE A 202 -12.51 -15.23 -2.12
CA PHE A 202 -13.57 -15.55 -3.08
C PHE A 202 -13.07 -16.34 -4.31
N GLY A 203 -11.89 -15.99 -4.81
CA GLY A 203 -11.28 -16.68 -5.94
C GLY A 203 -10.55 -17.96 -5.53
N MET A 204 -10.00 -18.01 -4.32
CA MET A 204 -9.37 -19.22 -3.78
C MET A 204 -10.40 -20.32 -3.51
N GLU A 205 -11.63 -19.95 -3.10
CA GLU A 205 -12.75 -20.86 -2.87
C GLU A 205 -13.44 -21.33 -4.17
N ASN A 206 -13.13 -20.71 -5.30
CA ASN A 206 -13.58 -21.11 -6.63
C ASN A 206 -12.45 -21.87 -7.37
N PRO A 207 -12.53 -23.22 -7.52
CA PRO A 207 -11.45 -24.01 -8.09
C PRO A 207 -11.07 -23.63 -9.53
N GLU A 208 -12.06 -23.23 -10.35
CA GLU A 208 -11.80 -22.83 -11.74
C GLU A 208 -11.07 -21.48 -11.79
N MET A 209 -11.52 -20.51 -11.01
CA MET A 209 -10.87 -19.21 -10.91
C MET A 209 -9.47 -19.34 -10.31
N PHE A 210 -9.31 -20.10 -9.24
CA PHE A 210 -8.01 -20.35 -8.61
C PHE A 210 -7.04 -21.00 -9.58
N LYS A 211 -7.49 -22.06 -10.28
CA LYS A 211 -6.69 -22.71 -11.32
C LYS A 211 -6.23 -21.72 -12.39
N TYR A 212 -7.15 -20.83 -12.83
CA TYR A 212 -6.81 -19.83 -13.84
C TYR A 212 -5.73 -18.85 -13.34
N TRP A 213 -5.80 -18.40 -12.08
CA TRP A 213 -4.79 -17.55 -11.49
C TRP A 213 -3.42 -18.22 -11.41
N ILE A 214 -3.39 -19.46 -10.96
CA ILE A 214 -2.15 -20.24 -10.83
C ILE A 214 -1.54 -20.57 -12.20
N ASP A 215 -2.37 -20.97 -13.17
CA ASP A 215 -1.90 -21.29 -14.52
C ASP A 215 -1.37 -20.05 -15.27
N GLY A 216 -1.92 -18.89 -14.98
CA GLY A 216 -1.45 -17.60 -15.51
C GLY A 216 -0.14 -17.10 -14.86
N THR A 217 0.23 -17.63 -13.69
CA THR A 217 1.42 -17.20 -12.96
C THR A 217 2.61 -18.11 -13.31
N PRO A 218 3.72 -17.61 -13.89
CA PRO A 218 4.91 -18.42 -14.18
C PRO A 218 5.45 -19.19 -12.98
N MET A 219 5.48 -18.57 -11.80
CA MET A 219 5.92 -19.22 -10.56
C MET A 219 4.92 -20.23 -9.99
N ARG A 220 3.74 -20.41 -10.61
CA ARG A 220 2.73 -21.42 -10.28
C ARG A 220 2.24 -21.41 -8.84
N ARG A 221 2.22 -20.24 -8.22
CA ARG A 221 1.71 -20.03 -6.86
C ARG A 221 1.16 -18.62 -6.67
N MET A 222 0.40 -18.43 -5.63
CA MET A 222 0.12 -17.10 -5.10
C MET A 222 1.38 -16.54 -4.40
N GLY A 223 1.43 -15.22 -4.27
CA GLY A 223 2.40 -14.55 -3.40
C GLY A 223 1.96 -14.59 -1.94
N THR A 224 2.90 -14.35 -1.04
CA THR A 224 2.64 -14.14 0.40
C THR A 224 2.69 -12.66 0.76
N VAL A 225 2.14 -12.31 1.91
CA VAL A 225 2.14 -10.93 2.38
C VAL A 225 3.55 -10.43 2.71
N GLU A 226 4.44 -11.32 3.18
CA GLU A 226 5.83 -11.03 3.52
C GLU A 226 6.65 -10.67 2.28
N GLU A 227 6.35 -11.30 1.13
CA GLU A 227 7.01 -10.96 -0.14
C GLU A 227 6.71 -9.51 -0.55
N ILE A 228 5.51 -9.02 -0.25
CA ILE A 228 5.16 -7.62 -0.51
C ILE A 228 5.77 -6.70 0.54
N GLY A 229 5.75 -7.07 1.83
CA GLY A 229 6.42 -6.34 2.90
C GLY A 229 7.91 -6.10 2.61
N SER A 230 8.59 -7.11 2.06
CA SER A 230 10.00 -7.01 1.67
C SER A 230 10.26 -5.98 0.58
N VAL A 231 9.40 -5.92 -0.45
CA VAL A 231 9.51 -4.92 -1.52
C VAL A 231 9.21 -3.52 -0.97
N VAL A 232 8.21 -3.40 -0.09
CA VAL A 232 7.87 -2.12 0.55
C VAL A 232 9.03 -1.62 1.41
N LEU A 233 9.66 -2.48 2.21
CA LEU A 233 10.86 -2.14 2.98
C LEU A 233 11.99 -1.62 2.07
N PHE A 234 12.27 -2.31 0.97
CA PHE A 234 13.26 -1.84 -0.01
C PHE A 234 12.92 -0.44 -0.53
N LEU A 235 11.70 -0.22 -1.02
CA LEU A 235 11.28 1.06 -1.59
C LEU A 235 11.25 2.20 -0.56
N ALA A 236 10.93 1.90 0.70
CA ALA A 236 10.90 2.85 1.80
C ALA A 236 12.31 3.28 2.25
N SER A 237 13.30 2.40 2.13
CA SER A 237 14.64 2.55 2.67
C SER A 237 15.60 3.33 1.74
N ASP A 238 16.81 3.60 2.22
CA ASP A 238 17.88 4.23 1.42
C ASP A 238 18.50 3.28 0.39
N ALA A 239 18.17 1.98 0.45
CA ALA A 239 18.54 1.04 -0.61
C ALA A 239 17.90 1.41 -1.96
N ALA A 240 16.75 2.11 -1.93
CA ALA A 240 16.04 2.62 -3.11
C ALA A 240 16.26 4.13 -3.35
N SER A 241 17.36 4.73 -2.88
CA SER A 241 17.60 6.19 -2.92
C SER A 241 17.58 6.79 -4.33
N LEU A 242 17.84 6.01 -5.38
CA LEU A 242 17.79 6.47 -6.78
C LEU A 242 16.44 6.14 -7.46
N LEU A 243 15.51 5.50 -6.75
CA LEU A 243 14.21 5.11 -7.29
C LEU A 243 13.14 6.12 -6.90
N THR A 244 12.52 6.75 -7.90
CA THR A 244 11.28 7.53 -7.77
C THR A 244 10.46 7.39 -9.05
N GLY A 245 9.14 7.32 -8.94
CA GLY A 245 8.23 7.11 -10.06
C GLY A 245 8.18 5.66 -10.58
N THR A 246 8.88 4.72 -9.94
CA THR A 246 8.84 3.31 -10.35
C THR A 246 7.61 2.60 -9.80
N ILE A 247 7.11 1.63 -10.57
CA ILE A 247 6.11 0.67 -10.14
C ILE A 247 6.75 -0.71 -10.23
N VAL A 248 7.09 -1.30 -9.09
CA VAL A 248 7.74 -2.60 -9.00
C VAL A 248 6.69 -3.69 -9.04
N LEU A 249 6.69 -4.49 -10.09
CA LEU A 249 5.86 -5.69 -10.19
C LEU A 249 6.39 -6.76 -9.20
N ALA A 250 5.52 -7.22 -8.32
CA ALA A 250 5.73 -8.34 -7.41
C ALA A 250 4.65 -9.39 -7.72
N ASP A 251 4.75 -10.02 -8.88
CA ASP A 251 3.65 -10.72 -9.53
C ASP A 251 3.94 -12.16 -9.93
N GLY A 252 5.06 -12.73 -9.53
CA GLY A 252 5.44 -14.10 -9.90
C GLY A 252 5.57 -14.31 -11.41
N GLY A 253 5.74 -13.20 -12.16
CA GLY A 253 5.83 -13.18 -13.61
C GLY A 253 4.49 -13.13 -14.34
N TYR A 254 3.37 -12.88 -13.65
CA TYR A 254 2.02 -12.90 -14.25
C TYR A 254 1.89 -11.96 -15.47
N THR A 255 2.61 -10.85 -15.48
CA THR A 255 2.58 -9.86 -16.56
C THR A 255 3.65 -10.04 -17.64
N CYS A 256 4.34 -11.17 -17.66
CA CYS A 256 5.39 -11.46 -18.65
C CYS A 256 4.85 -11.84 -20.03
N TRP A 257 3.55 -12.22 -20.16
CA TRP A 257 2.88 -12.60 -21.41
C TRP A 257 1.53 -11.94 -21.61
#